data_37d2f849285d94da7d02c77c8fece68c
#
_entry.id   37d2f849285d94da7d02c77c8fece68c
#
_cell.length_a   1.000
_cell.length_b   1.000
_cell.length_c   1.000
_cell.angle_alpha   90.00
_cell.angle_beta   90.00
_cell.angle_gamma   90.00
#
_symmetry.space_group_name_H-M   'P 1'
#
loop_
_entity.id
_entity.type
_entity.pdbx_description
1 polymer ?
#
loop_
_entity_poly.entity_id
_entity_poly.type
_entity_poly.pdbx_seq_one_letter_code
_entity_poly.pdbx_strand_id
1 'polypeptide(L)'
;MAQASAPLPPAPVLMTCFGHCGIGLGAESYRRLLLDVGADPLKPVLKDTKDESRILKRYGSTILRFPGVYSGGETPLIPRALLVDLDPRAANLILQSYPDLFALRDKHVIHGAGGAARNWAEGRSRFKNEVTQKWDFGKQLSALSPEQVRGYTVPFAMGGGTGSSFACSFIEFIRSNTKEHATIATLGLLPEFGWDPVILEAAAINIVMNLEYQIKYSDCSILFSNKRLREVAHMYEKRVDKIPSIIDDLPKEHEVGWKDYKGMNLIAANAISMFISSFARETEWDMSNYRTWLATKRPKFAIPWVIPVLPDEDQWNLNTITGNKHNTMDSIIENLNKKQDAVLFDIDETDIRNHGGPKDSCCALVKVKGEFDIKEREVLKRIIKERFNIEDSRMIFIKIPILDKEQANVTILVNSKAIGPKVLDIAREAEEAWDDYKDEYGRWGLTTEDFKQSLMDVVHQFSQ
;
A
#
# COMPACT_ATOMS: atom_id res chain seq x y z
N MET A 1 -32.64 24.54 17.10
CA MET A 1 -31.74 23.38 17.28
C MET A 1 -31.57 22.71 15.91
N ALA A 2 -30.42 22.91 15.27
CA ALA A 2 -30.11 22.20 14.02
C ALA A 2 -29.98 20.70 14.36
N GLN A 3 -30.78 19.86 13.74
CA GLN A 3 -30.60 18.41 13.78
C GLN A 3 -29.19 18.14 13.26
N ALA A 4 -28.31 17.62 14.12
CA ALA A 4 -27.04 17.09 13.66
C ALA A 4 -27.35 16.05 12.58
N SER A 5 -26.97 16.31 11.36
CA SER A 5 -27.11 15.36 10.26
C SER A 5 -26.40 14.07 10.67
N ALA A 6 -27.07 12.93 10.51
CA ALA A 6 -26.44 11.64 10.76
C ALA A 6 -25.11 11.57 9.97
N PRO A 7 -24.04 11.07 10.57
CA PRO A 7 -22.77 10.95 9.88
C PRO A 7 -22.98 10.15 8.58
N LEU A 8 -22.48 10.70 7.49
CA LEU A 8 -22.53 10.03 6.18
C LEU A 8 -21.87 8.64 6.30
N PRO A 9 -22.42 7.61 5.64
CA PRO A 9 -21.80 6.30 5.64
C PRO A 9 -20.36 6.43 5.10
N PRO A 10 -19.40 5.68 5.66
CA PRO A 10 -18.02 5.70 5.17
C PRO A 10 -18.01 5.32 3.69
N ALA A 11 -17.25 6.07 2.94
CA ALA A 11 -17.22 5.95 1.49
C ALA A 11 -16.34 4.77 1.06
N PRO A 12 -16.72 4.05 -0.02
CA PRO A 12 -15.93 2.94 -0.54
C PRO A 12 -14.50 3.38 -0.90
N VAL A 13 -13.54 2.52 -0.53
CA VAL A 13 -12.14 2.61 -0.93
C VAL A 13 -11.82 1.46 -1.86
N LEU A 14 -11.24 1.76 -3.00
CA LEU A 14 -10.83 0.78 -4.00
C LEU A 14 -9.31 0.67 -4.02
N MET A 15 -8.79 -0.54 -3.94
CA MET A 15 -7.37 -0.80 -4.18
C MET A 15 -7.16 -1.11 -5.66
N THR A 16 -6.31 -0.33 -6.33
CA THR A 16 -5.94 -0.58 -7.73
C THR A 16 -4.46 -0.94 -7.81
N CYS A 17 -4.18 -2.20 -8.08
CA CYS A 17 -2.86 -2.80 -8.03
C CYS A 17 -2.23 -2.80 -9.42
N PHE A 18 -1.08 -2.17 -9.59
CA PHE A 18 -0.45 -2.04 -10.90
C PHE A 18 0.85 -2.82 -11.02
N GLY A 19 0.94 -3.59 -12.11
CA GLY A 19 2.09 -4.41 -12.43
C GLY A 19 2.25 -5.60 -11.49
N HIS A 20 3.19 -6.46 -11.79
CA HIS A 20 3.45 -7.70 -11.08
C HIS A 20 3.58 -7.51 -9.55
N CYS A 21 4.42 -6.56 -9.13
CA CYS A 21 4.64 -6.25 -7.74
C CYS A 21 3.37 -5.73 -7.04
N GLY A 22 2.66 -4.77 -7.64
CA GLY A 22 1.44 -4.20 -7.07
C GLY A 22 0.33 -5.25 -6.91
N ILE A 23 0.19 -6.16 -7.89
CA ILE A 23 -0.76 -7.28 -7.85
C ILE A 23 -0.42 -8.22 -6.68
N GLY A 24 0.84 -8.63 -6.54
CA GLY A 24 1.28 -9.51 -5.45
C GLY A 24 1.06 -8.89 -4.07
N LEU A 25 1.41 -7.60 -3.91
CA LEU A 25 1.20 -6.88 -2.66
C LEU A 25 -0.27 -6.70 -2.32
N GLY A 26 -1.10 -6.35 -3.29
CA GLY A 26 -2.53 -6.19 -3.08
C GLY A 26 -3.19 -7.50 -2.66
N ALA A 27 -2.88 -8.59 -3.35
CA ALA A 27 -3.40 -9.91 -3.04
C ALA A 27 -2.95 -10.39 -1.65
N GLU A 28 -1.66 -10.25 -1.28
CA GLU A 28 -1.15 -10.61 0.03
C GLU A 28 -1.76 -9.73 1.15
N SER A 29 -2.00 -8.45 0.87
CA SER A 29 -2.63 -7.55 1.83
C SER A 29 -4.09 -7.94 2.12
N TYR A 30 -4.86 -8.34 1.11
CA TYR A 30 -6.22 -8.86 1.30
C TYR A 30 -6.21 -10.24 1.96
N ARG A 31 -5.26 -11.10 1.61
CA ARG A 31 -5.07 -12.37 2.31
C ARG A 31 -4.85 -12.14 3.79
N ARG A 32 -3.96 -11.21 4.16
CA ARG A 32 -3.73 -10.84 5.55
C ARG A 32 -4.99 -10.28 6.22
N LEU A 33 -5.70 -9.39 5.55
CA LEU A 33 -6.95 -8.81 6.08
C LEU A 33 -8.01 -9.89 6.35
N LEU A 34 -8.15 -10.88 5.47
CA LEU A 34 -9.09 -11.99 5.65
C LEU A 34 -8.73 -12.85 6.86
N LEU A 35 -7.45 -13.16 7.04
CA LEU A 35 -6.98 -13.87 8.23
C LEU A 35 -7.28 -13.07 9.51
N ASP A 36 -7.09 -11.76 9.50
CA ASP A 36 -7.41 -10.90 10.62
C ASP A 36 -8.90 -10.96 11.01
N VAL A 37 -9.78 -11.09 10.04
CA VAL A 37 -11.22 -11.24 10.30
C VAL A 37 -11.66 -12.69 10.51
N GLY A 38 -10.72 -13.64 10.52
CA GLY A 38 -10.98 -15.06 10.75
C GLY A 38 -11.61 -15.79 9.56
N ALA A 39 -11.45 -15.23 8.34
CA ALA A 39 -11.91 -15.85 7.11
C ALA A 39 -10.78 -16.57 6.37
N ASP A 40 -11.10 -17.71 5.78
CA ASP A 40 -10.16 -18.46 4.95
C ASP A 40 -9.94 -17.75 3.60
N PRO A 41 -8.71 -17.34 3.26
CA PRO A 41 -8.44 -16.72 1.97
C PRO A 41 -8.72 -17.61 0.75
N LEU A 42 -8.66 -18.93 0.91
CA LEU A 42 -9.01 -19.90 -0.15
C LEU A 42 -10.51 -20.06 -0.31
N LYS A 43 -11.27 -19.85 0.76
CA LYS A 43 -12.74 -19.83 0.75
C LYS A 43 -13.23 -18.63 1.58
N PRO A 44 -13.19 -17.42 1.03
CA PRO A 44 -13.43 -16.19 1.78
C PRO A 44 -14.93 -15.99 2.06
N VAL A 45 -15.46 -16.78 2.99
CA VAL A 45 -16.84 -16.73 3.46
C VAL A 45 -16.88 -16.62 4.97
N LEU A 46 -17.86 -15.90 5.48
CA LEU A 46 -18.19 -15.88 6.91
C LEU A 46 -19.20 -16.96 7.20
N LYS A 47 -18.91 -17.76 8.23
CA LYS A 47 -19.78 -18.87 8.67
C LYS A 47 -20.56 -18.59 9.95
N ASP A 48 -20.18 -17.56 10.69
CA ASP A 48 -20.83 -17.19 11.96
C ASP A 48 -21.57 -15.86 11.83
N THR A 49 -22.88 -15.89 12.04
CA THR A 49 -23.76 -14.73 11.94
C THR A 49 -23.43 -13.60 12.93
N LYS A 50 -22.78 -13.88 14.07
CA LYS A 50 -22.39 -12.84 15.04
C LYS A 50 -21.18 -12.04 14.56
N ASP A 51 -20.16 -12.74 14.06
CA ASP A 51 -18.96 -12.10 13.51
C ASP A 51 -19.25 -11.45 12.15
N GLU A 52 -20.16 -12.05 11.35
CA GLU A 52 -20.63 -11.48 10.09
C GLU A 52 -21.12 -10.05 10.27
N SER A 53 -22.04 -9.81 11.20
CA SER A 53 -22.59 -8.47 11.45
C SER A 53 -21.50 -7.45 11.82
N ARG A 54 -20.50 -7.85 12.62
CA ARG A 54 -19.39 -6.99 13.05
C ARG A 54 -18.45 -6.68 11.87
N ILE A 55 -18.09 -7.68 11.08
CA ILE A 55 -17.21 -7.54 9.92
C ILE A 55 -17.87 -6.72 8.82
N LEU A 56 -19.15 -7.00 8.54
CA LEU A 56 -19.96 -6.21 7.59
C LEU A 56 -20.03 -4.75 8.01
N LYS A 57 -20.29 -4.49 9.28
CA LYS A 57 -20.33 -3.13 9.81
C LYS A 57 -18.97 -2.43 9.67
N ARG A 58 -17.87 -3.15 9.88
CA ARG A 58 -16.51 -2.59 9.85
C ARG A 58 -15.99 -2.37 8.43
N TYR A 59 -16.03 -3.39 7.59
CA TYR A 59 -15.34 -3.39 6.29
C TYR A 59 -16.26 -3.36 5.07
N GLY A 60 -17.52 -3.70 5.23
CA GLY A 60 -18.43 -3.95 4.13
C GLY A 60 -18.75 -2.74 3.25
N SER A 61 -18.65 -1.54 3.80
CA SER A 61 -18.89 -0.31 3.04
C SER A 61 -17.59 0.32 2.51
N THR A 62 -16.42 -0.20 2.90
CA THR A 62 -15.14 0.44 2.58
C THR A 62 -14.24 -0.41 1.71
N ILE A 63 -13.83 -1.60 2.19
CA ILE A 63 -12.74 -2.38 1.58
C ILE A 63 -13.24 -3.67 0.95
N LEU A 64 -14.29 -4.28 1.54
CA LEU A 64 -14.86 -5.54 1.10
C LEU A 64 -16.28 -5.31 0.54
N ARG A 65 -16.62 -6.04 -0.51
CA ARG A 65 -17.97 -6.07 -1.06
C ARG A 65 -18.67 -7.34 -0.60
N PHE A 66 -19.96 -7.21 -0.34
CA PHE A 66 -20.86 -8.31 0.00
C PHE A 66 -21.96 -8.36 -1.06
N PRO A 67 -21.92 -9.32 -1.99
CA PRO A 67 -22.90 -9.39 -3.07
C PRO A 67 -24.27 -9.93 -2.64
N GLY A 68 -24.47 -10.17 -1.35
CA GLY A 68 -25.70 -10.74 -0.77
C GLY A 68 -25.46 -12.08 -0.10
N VAL A 69 -26.49 -12.58 0.61
CA VAL A 69 -26.42 -13.90 1.26
C VAL A 69 -26.64 -14.97 0.19
N TYR A 70 -25.69 -15.92 0.09
CA TYR A 70 -25.84 -17.08 -0.80
C TYR A 70 -26.72 -18.16 -0.15
N SER A 71 -27.26 -19.05 -1.01
CA SER A 71 -28.00 -20.23 -0.55
C SER A 71 -27.11 -21.09 0.36
N GLY A 72 -27.45 -21.16 1.65
CA GLY A 72 -26.66 -21.87 2.67
C GLY A 72 -26.20 -21.03 3.84
N GLY A 73 -26.53 -19.73 3.87
CA GLY A 73 -26.21 -18.83 4.99
C GLY A 73 -24.76 -18.36 5.02
N GLU A 74 -23.97 -18.65 3.98
CA GLU A 74 -22.58 -18.18 3.86
C GLU A 74 -22.55 -16.81 3.16
N THR A 75 -21.82 -15.83 3.74
CA THR A 75 -21.63 -14.50 3.14
C THR A 75 -20.23 -14.39 2.54
N PRO A 76 -20.08 -14.28 1.20
CA PRO A 76 -18.78 -14.14 0.57
C PRO A 76 -18.17 -12.78 0.82
N LEU A 77 -16.86 -12.77 1.05
CA LEU A 77 -16.04 -11.57 1.22
C LEU A 77 -15.28 -11.30 -0.08
N ILE A 78 -15.67 -10.29 -0.82
CA ILE A 78 -15.04 -9.94 -2.10
C ILE A 78 -14.22 -8.65 -1.92
N PRO A 79 -12.89 -8.68 -2.17
CA PRO A 79 -12.06 -7.49 -2.15
C PRO A 79 -12.56 -6.41 -3.11
N ARG A 80 -12.55 -5.15 -2.67
CA ARG A 80 -12.67 -4.00 -3.57
C ARG A 80 -11.30 -3.72 -4.19
N ALA A 81 -10.87 -4.62 -5.07
CA ALA A 81 -9.56 -4.58 -5.70
C ALA A 81 -9.65 -4.73 -7.21
N LEU A 82 -8.80 -3.98 -7.92
CA LEU A 82 -8.59 -4.09 -9.35
C LEU A 82 -7.12 -4.42 -9.59
N LEU A 83 -6.84 -5.51 -10.29
CA LEU A 83 -5.53 -6.02 -10.64
C LEU A 83 -5.24 -5.65 -12.09
N VAL A 84 -4.21 -4.86 -12.34
CA VAL A 84 -3.92 -4.30 -13.67
C VAL A 84 -2.48 -4.56 -14.06
N ASP A 85 -2.28 -5.29 -15.15
CA ASP A 85 -0.96 -5.47 -15.77
C ASP A 85 -1.07 -5.61 -17.27
N LEU A 86 -0.07 -5.17 -18.00
CA LEU A 86 0.09 -5.49 -19.42
C LEU A 86 0.43 -6.97 -19.62
N ASP A 87 1.16 -7.57 -18.69
CA ASP A 87 1.47 -9.00 -18.68
C ASP A 87 0.41 -9.77 -17.88
N PRO A 88 -0.32 -10.70 -18.49
CA PRO A 88 -1.39 -11.41 -17.80
C PRO A 88 -0.89 -12.41 -16.75
N ARG A 89 0.41 -12.75 -16.75
CA ARG A 89 0.95 -13.86 -15.92
C ARG A 89 0.71 -13.65 -14.44
N ALA A 90 1.04 -12.47 -13.90
CA ALA A 90 0.86 -12.20 -12.48
C ALA A 90 -0.58 -12.33 -12.02
N ALA A 91 -1.50 -11.67 -12.74
CA ALA A 91 -2.92 -11.71 -12.43
C ALA A 91 -3.49 -13.13 -12.56
N ASN A 92 -3.12 -13.86 -13.61
CA ASN A 92 -3.58 -15.23 -13.81
C ASN A 92 -3.11 -16.19 -12.72
N LEU A 93 -1.86 -16.05 -12.26
CA LEU A 93 -1.35 -16.87 -11.14
C LEU A 93 -2.16 -16.65 -9.86
N ILE A 94 -2.42 -15.39 -9.50
CA ILE A 94 -3.23 -15.05 -8.33
C ILE A 94 -4.66 -15.60 -8.47
N LEU A 95 -5.27 -15.46 -9.65
CA LEU A 95 -6.62 -15.97 -9.90
C LEU A 95 -6.70 -17.50 -9.89
N GLN A 96 -5.61 -18.20 -10.23
CA GLN A 96 -5.54 -19.67 -10.14
C GLN A 96 -5.39 -20.14 -8.70
N SER A 97 -4.53 -19.46 -7.92
CA SER A 97 -4.27 -19.81 -6.52
C SER A 97 -5.43 -19.41 -5.59
N TYR A 98 -6.12 -18.32 -5.89
CA TYR A 98 -7.20 -17.75 -5.07
C TYR A 98 -8.47 -17.44 -5.90
N PRO A 99 -9.09 -18.44 -6.53
CA PRO A 99 -10.23 -18.23 -7.44
C PRO A 99 -11.44 -17.63 -6.73
N ASP A 100 -11.68 -18.02 -5.48
CA ASP A 100 -12.82 -17.55 -4.69
C ASP A 100 -12.59 -16.15 -4.10
N LEU A 101 -11.33 -15.79 -3.81
CA LEU A 101 -10.98 -14.46 -3.33
C LEU A 101 -11.28 -13.39 -4.39
N PHE A 102 -11.00 -13.70 -5.65
CA PHE A 102 -11.29 -12.83 -6.79
C PHE A 102 -12.43 -13.42 -7.65
N ALA A 103 -13.53 -13.82 -7.01
CA ALA A 103 -14.65 -14.50 -7.64
C ALA A 103 -15.28 -13.74 -8.82
N LEU A 104 -15.15 -12.41 -8.86
CA LEU A 104 -15.57 -11.59 -10.00
C LEU A 104 -14.43 -11.40 -11.00
N ARG A 105 -13.81 -12.50 -11.45
CA ARG A 105 -12.59 -12.52 -12.27
C ARG A 105 -12.58 -11.46 -13.38
N ASP A 106 -13.62 -11.40 -14.19
CA ASP A 106 -13.75 -10.46 -15.32
C ASP A 106 -13.89 -8.99 -14.87
N LYS A 107 -14.11 -8.75 -13.58
CA LYS A 107 -14.21 -7.41 -13.00
C LYS A 107 -12.99 -7.01 -12.22
N HIS A 108 -12.27 -8.00 -11.66
CA HIS A 108 -11.08 -7.77 -10.87
C HIS A 108 -9.81 -7.56 -11.69
N VAL A 109 -9.81 -7.96 -12.97
CA VAL A 109 -8.57 -8.02 -13.76
C VAL A 109 -8.68 -7.23 -15.05
N ILE A 110 -7.66 -6.45 -15.32
CA ILE A 110 -7.39 -5.82 -16.61
C ILE A 110 -5.95 -6.22 -17.01
N HIS A 111 -5.82 -6.84 -18.19
CA HIS A 111 -4.50 -7.22 -18.69
C HIS A 111 -4.35 -6.97 -20.19
N GLY A 112 -3.09 -6.72 -20.61
CA GLY A 112 -2.70 -6.64 -22.01
C GLY A 112 -2.18 -7.97 -22.57
N ALA A 113 -1.44 -7.87 -23.66
CA ALA A 113 -0.82 -9.00 -24.35
C ALA A 113 0.71 -9.11 -24.13
N GLY A 114 1.30 -8.23 -23.33
CA GLY A 114 2.75 -8.22 -23.04
C GLY A 114 3.19 -6.96 -22.32
N GLY A 115 4.26 -7.03 -21.54
CA GLY A 115 4.77 -5.94 -20.71
C GLY A 115 5.24 -4.69 -21.46
N ALA A 116 5.57 -3.62 -20.73
CA ALA A 116 6.08 -2.35 -21.27
C ALA A 116 7.63 -2.29 -21.26
N ALA A 117 8.31 -3.42 -21.48
CA ALA A 117 9.76 -3.53 -21.63
C ALA A 117 10.59 -2.71 -20.60
N ARG A 118 10.07 -2.51 -19.38
CA ARG A 118 10.64 -1.68 -18.31
C ARG A 118 10.75 -0.18 -18.63
N ASN A 119 10.07 0.28 -19.68
CA ASN A 119 10.06 1.68 -20.12
C ASN A 119 8.76 2.36 -19.66
N TRP A 120 8.88 3.42 -18.86
CA TRP A 120 7.75 4.17 -18.36
C TRP A 120 6.94 4.85 -19.47
N ALA A 121 7.63 5.42 -20.47
CA ALA A 121 6.97 6.11 -21.58
C ALA A 121 6.16 5.15 -22.45
N GLU A 122 6.70 3.95 -22.73
CA GLU A 122 5.97 2.88 -23.40
C GLU A 122 4.69 2.52 -22.64
N GLY A 123 4.83 2.24 -21.34
CA GLY A 123 3.67 1.87 -20.53
C GLY A 123 2.61 2.98 -20.50
N ARG A 124 3.00 4.25 -20.39
CA ARG A 124 2.08 5.39 -20.45
C ARG A 124 1.37 5.51 -21.80
N SER A 125 2.09 5.35 -22.89
CA SER A 125 1.51 5.35 -24.24
C SER A 125 0.49 4.21 -24.39
N ARG A 126 0.81 3.02 -23.91
CA ARG A 126 -0.08 1.87 -23.94
C ARG A 126 -1.30 2.04 -23.02
N PHE A 127 -1.15 2.66 -21.85
CA PHE A 127 -2.29 2.99 -21.01
C PHE A 127 -3.29 3.86 -21.76
N LYS A 128 -2.86 4.93 -22.43
CA LYS A 128 -3.73 5.79 -23.22
C LYS A 128 -4.44 5.03 -24.36
N ASN A 129 -3.71 4.15 -25.05
CA ASN A 129 -4.25 3.47 -26.24
C ASN A 129 -5.06 2.21 -25.92
N GLU A 130 -4.66 1.44 -24.92
CA GLU A 130 -5.31 0.16 -24.62
C GLU A 130 -6.36 0.30 -23.51
N VAL A 131 -6.02 1.01 -22.41
CA VAL A 131 -6.88 1.09 -21.23
C VAL A 131 -8.05 2.03 -21.48
N THR A 132 -7.81 3.21 -22.05
CA THR A 132 -8.89 4.19 -22.24
C THR A 132 -9.78 3.87 -23.42
N GLN A 133 -9.30 3.13 -24.40
CA GLN A 133 -10.05 2.82 -25.63
C GLN A 133 -10.64 1.40 -25.66
N LYS A 134 -9.90 0.40 -25.15
CA LYS A 134 -10.32 -1.01 -25.21
C LYS A 134 -10.95 -1.50 -23.91
N TRP A 135 -10.53 -0.95 -22.78
CA TRP A 135 -10.97 -1.38 -21.47
C TRP A 135 -11.87 -0.31 -20.84
N ASP A 136 -13.09 -0.66 -20.58
CA ASP A 136 -14.03 0.23 -19.89
C ASP A 136 -13.72 0.25 -18.39
N PHE A 137 -12.69 1.03 -18.02
CA PHE A 137 -12.26 1.22 -16.65
C PHE A 137 -13.42 1.70 -15.76
N GLY A 138 -14.23 2.61 -16.26
CA GLY A 138 -15.39 3.12 -15.54
C GLY A 138 -16.39 2.01 -15.22
N LYS A 139 -16.65 1.11 -16.17
CA LYS A 139 -17.53 -0.02 -15.95
C LYS A 139 -16.99 -1.03 -14.95
N GLN A 140 -15.68 -1.31 -14.99
CA GLN A 140 -15.06 -2.21 -14.02
C GLN A 140 -15.02 -1.61 -12.62
N LEU A 141 -14.64 -0.34 -12.49
CA LEU A 141 -14.70 0.38 -11.22
C LEU A 141 -16.11 0.37 -10.63
N SER A 142 -17.13 0.64 -11.46
CA SER A 142 -18.54 0.60 -11.05
C SER A 142 -19.01 -0.80 -10.67
N ALA A 143 -18.49 -1.85 -11.30
CA ALA A 143 -18.85 -3.23 -10.97
C ALA A 143 -18.26 -3.68 -9.62
N LEU A 144 -17.05 -3.22 -9.29
CA LEU A 144 -16.40 -3.51 -8.01
C LEU A 144 -16.92 -2.63 -6.87
N SER A 145 -17.33 -1.43 -7.17
CA SER A 145 -17.93 -0.49 -6.24
C SER A 145 -19.06 0.28 -6.92
N PRO A 146 -20.29 -0.24 -6.88
CA PRO A 146 -21.45 0.45 -7.43
C PRO A 146 -21.76 1.77 -6.70
N GLU A 147 -21.32 1.88 -5.45
CA GLU A 147 -21.34 3.13 -4.71
C GLU A 147 -20.19 4.05 -5.19
N GLN A 148 -20.37 5.35 -5.05
CA GLN A 148 -19.35 6.30 -5.44
C GLN A 148 -18.05 6.09 -4.65
N VAL A 149 -16.97 5.72 -5.35
CA VAL A 149 -15.64 5.56 -4.75
C VAL A 149 -15.11 6.93 -4.34
N ARG A 150 -14.73 7.08 -3.07
CA ARG A 150 -14.13 8.30 -2.52
C ARG A 150 -12.67 8.16 -2.16
N GLY A 151 -12.12 6.95 -2.25
CA GLY A 151 -10.71 6.71 -1.97
C GLY A 151 -10.12 5.63 -2.87
N TYR A 152 -8.87 5.86 -3.27
CA TYR A 152 -8.08 4.90 -4.03
C TYR A 152 -6.78 4.63 -3.28
N THR A 153 -6.44 3.36 -3.11
CA THR A 153 -5.11 2.92 -2.69
C THR A 153 -4.41 2.26 -3.87
N VAL A 154 -3.18 2.67 -4.15
CA VAL A 154 -2.51 2.33 -5.40
C VAL A 154 -1.13 1.72 -5.11
N PRO A 155 -1.02 0.39 -4.87
CA PRO A 155 0.26 -0.29 -4.72
C PRO A 155 0.92 -0.58 -6.08
N PHE A 156 2.23 -0.30 -6.18
CA PHE A 156 3.03 -0.53 -7.38
C PHE A 156 4.54 -0.42 -7.12
N ALA A 157 5.36 -0.99 -8.02
CA ALA A 157 6.81 -0.76 -8.03
C ALA A 157 7.15 0.46 -8.90
N MET A 158 8.02 1.34 -8.40
CA MET A 158 8.34 2.62 -9.05
C MET A 158 9.36 2.49 -10.18
N GLY A 159 10.21 1.45 -10.15
CA GLY A 159 11.28 1.26 -11.14
C GLY A 159 10.89 0.52 -12.41
N GLY A 160 9.72 -0.13 -12.45
CA GLY A 160 9.27 -0.93 -13.61
C GLY A 160 8.61 -0.09 -14.71
N GLY A 161 8.37 -0.70 -15.87
CA GLY A 161 7.63 -0.07 -16.97
C GLY A 161 6.13 0.00 -16.71
N THR A 162 5.45 -1.15 -16.66
CA THR A 162 3.98 -1.22 -16.53
C THR A 162 3.49 -0.67 -15.19
N GLY A 163 3.99 -1.21 -14.06
CA GLY A 163 3.49 -0.83 -12.73
C GLY A 163 3.61 0.67 -12.48
N SER A 164 4.77 1.26 -12.76
CA SER A 164 5.05 2.66 -12.53
C SER A 164 4.22 3.59 -13.42
N SER A 165 4.22 3.34 -14.74
CA SER A 165 3.53 4.20 -15.69
C SER A 165 2.00 4.11 -15.61
N PHE A 166 1.47 2.90 -15.37
CA PHE A 166 0.04 2.70 -15.23
C PHE A 166 -0.50 3.32 -13.95
N ALA A 167 0.23 3.23 -12.83
CA ALA A 167 -0.13 3.93 -11.61
C ALA A 167 -0.20 5.45 -11.83
N CYS A 168 0.81 6.04 -12.49
CA CYS A 168 0.84 7.46 -12.86
C CYS A 168 -0.36 7.85 -13.73
N SER A 169 -0.59 7.09 -14.79
CA SER A 169 -1.68 7.39 -15.73
C SER A 169 -3.04 7.23 -15.09
N PHE A 170 -3.21 6.28 -14.17
CA PHE A 170 -4.43 6.06 -13.43
C PHE A 170 -4.73 7.21 -12.45
N ILE A 171 -3.75 7.66 -11.66
CA ILE A 171 -3.99 8.76 -10.71
C ILE A 171 -4.29 10.07 -11.43
N GLU A 172 -3.64 10.32 -12.58
CA GLU A 172 -3.97 11.42 -13.48
C GLU A 172 -5.41 11.28 -14.04
N PHE A 173 -5.77 10.07 -14.52
CA PHE A 173 -7.11 9.77 -15.03
C PHE A 173 -8.20 10.02 -13.98
N ILE A 174 -8.00 9.54 -12.74
CA ILE A 174 -8.95 9.77 -11.65
C ILE A 174 -9.10 11.27 -11.37
N ARG A 175 -7.99 12.02 -11.28
CA ARG A 175 -8.06 13.47 -11.06
C ARG A 175 -8.79 14.23 -12.15
N SER A 176 -8.62 13.81 -13.39
CA SER A 176 -9.23 14.49 -14.54
C SER A 176 -10.70 14.14 -14.73
N ASN A 177 -11.14 12.97 -14.25
CA ASN A 177 -12.48 12.44 -14.56
C ASN A 177 -13.43 12.39 -13.35
N THR A 178 -12.95 12.56 -12.13
CA THR A 178 -13.84 12.58 -10.95
C THR A 178 -14.29 13.99 -10.64
N LYS A 179 -15.61 14.25 -10.70
CA LYS A 179 -16.20 15.56 -10.32
C LYS A 179 -16.06 15.87 -8.83
N GLU A 180 -15.94 14.84 -8.00
CA GLU A 180 -15.67 14.93 -6.58
C GLU A 180 -14.22 14.50 -6.31
N HIS A 181 -13.59 15.19 -5.37
CA HIS A 181 -12.19 14.95 -5.01
C HIS A 181 -12.04 13.61 -4.26
N ALA A 182 -11.98 12.50 -5.00
CA ALA A 182 -11.56 11.23 -4.43
C ALA A 182 -10.14 11.36 -3.88
N THR A 183 -9.89 10.84 -2.67
CA THR A 183 -8.56 10.83 -2.08
C THR A 183 -7.73 9.69 -2.69
N ILE A 184 -6.52 10.01 -3.13
CA ILE A 184 -5.59 9.06 -3.73
C ILE A 184 -4.39 8.87 -2.82
N ALA A 185 -4.22 7.65 -2.30
CA ALA A 185 -3.04 7.24 -1.56
C ALA A 185 -2.22 6.26 -2.41
N THR A 186 -1.00 6.64 -2.76
CA THR A 186 -0.07 5.76 -3.48
C THR A 186 0.80 4.98 -2.49
N LEU A 187 1.11 3.73 -2.82
CA LEU A 187 1.95 2.83 -2.06
C LEU A 187 3.12 2.41 -2.97
N GLY A 188 4.14 3.26 -3.02
CA GLY A 188 5.25 3.13 -3.97
C GLY A 188 6.41 2.33 -3.40
N LEU A 189 6.87 1.29 -4.12
CA LEU A 189 8.05 0.53 -3.78
C LEU A 189 9.24 0.98 -4.62
N LEU A 190 10.26 1.53 -3.95
CA LEU A 190 11.55 1.82 -4.56
C LEU A 190 12.33 0.52 -4.75
N PRO A 191 12.89 0.28 -5.94
CA PRO A 191 13.74 -0.88 -6.19
C PRO A 191 15.07 -0.77 -5.44
N GLU A 192 15.76 -1.89 -5.31
CA GLU A 192 17.14 -1.93 -4.88
C GLU A 192 18.06 -2.02 -6.11
N PHE A 193 18.79 -0.94 -6.38
CA PHE A 193 19.75 -0.91 -7.49
C PHE A 193 20.88 -1.90 -7.22
N GLY A 194 21.29 -2.65 -8.26
CA GLY A 194 22.39 -3.61 -8.20
C GLY A 194 22.08 -4.97 -7.58
N TRP A 195 20.94 -5.12 -6.89
CA TRP A 195 20.51 -6.43 -6.37
C TRP A 195 19.51 -7.12 -7.29
N ASP A 196 18.50 -6.40 -7.74
CA ASP A 196 17.47 -6.95 -8.61
C ASP A 196 17.99 -6.98 -10.06
N PRO A 197 18.22 -8.15 -10.66
CA PRO A 197 18.74 -8.25 -12.02
C PRO A 197 17.76 -7.73 -13.08
N VAL A 198 16.51 -7.50 -12.67
CA VAL A 198 15.45 -6.92 -13.50
C VAL A 198 15.51 -5.40 -13.51
N ILE A 199 16.18 -4.78 -12.54
CA ILE A 199 16.28 -3.33 -12.42
C ILE A 199 17.48 -2.82 -13.23
N LEU A 200 17.17 -2.06 -14.27
CA LEU A 200 18.14 -1.39 -15.12
C LEU A 200 18.44 0.03 -14.61
N GLU A 201 19.51 0.65 -15.09
CA GLU A 201 19.83 2.06 -14.86
C GLU A 201 18.67 3.00 -15.24
N ALA A 202 17.90 2.66 -16.26
CA ALA A 202 16.67 3.33 -16.65
C ALA A 202 15.60 3.36 -15.53
N ALA A 203 15.70 2.54 -14.48
CA ALA A 203 14.76 2.57 -13.36
C ALA A 203 14.77 3.91 -12.63
N ALA A 204 15.91 4.60 -12.56
CA ALA A 204 15.99 5.94 -11.97
C ALA A 204 15.13 6.95 -12.73
N ILE A 205 15.13 6.88 -14.06
CA ILE A 205 14.26 7.71 -14.94
C ILE A 205 12.79 7.40 -14.64
N ASN A 206 12.42 6.12 -14.58
CA ASN A 206 11.05 5.71 -14.25
C ASN A 206 10.61 6.26 -12.88
N ILE A 207 11.50 6.24 -11.87
CA ILE A 207 11.21 6.74 -10.53
C ILE A 207 11.00 8.25 -10.53
N VAL A 208 11.83 9.01 -11.23
CA VAL A 208 11.68 10.47 -11.35
C VAL A 208 10.34 10.83 -11.97
N MET A 209 9.98 10.19 -13.09
CA MET A 209 8.68 10.39 -13.73
C MET A 209 7.53 10.04 -12.78
N ASN A 210 7.71 9.01 -11.99
CA ASN A 210 6.71 8.54 -11.03
C ASN A 210 6.53 9.52 -9.86
N LEU A 211 7.63 10.00 -9.28
CA LEU A 211 7.60 10.97 -8.19
C LEU A 211 6.92 12.27 -8.60
N GLU A 212 7.20 12.76 -9.80
CA GLU A 212 6.55 13.95 -10.35
C GLU A 212 5.02 13.78 -10.41
N TYR A 213 4.53 12.63 -10.91
CA TYR A 213 3.10 12.35 -10.94
C TYR A 213 2.48 12.21 -9.55
N GLN A 214 3.18 11.60 -8.62
CA GLN A 214 2.72 11.51 -7.23
C GLN A 214 2.67 12.90 -6.58
N ILE A 215 3.65 13.76 -6.81
CA ILE A 215 3.63 15.17 -6.35
C ILE A 215 2.40 15.91 -6.89
N LYS A 216 2.08 15.73 -8.17
CA LYS A 216 0.97 16.44 -8.82
C LYS A 216 -0.40 15.86 -8.45
N TYR A 217 -0.57 14.57 -8.45
CA TYR A 217 -1.89 13.92 -8.48
C TYR A 217 -2.27 13.11 -7.24
N SER A 218 -1.32 12.71 -6.38
CA SER A 218 -1.65 12.03 -5.12
C SER A 218 -1.95 13.00 -3.98
N ASP A 219 -2.70 12.55 -2.99
CA ASP A 219 -2.92 13.29 -1.74
C ASP A 219 -1.96 12.82 -0.64
N CYS A 220 -1.57 11.54 -0.70
CA CYS A 220 -0.65 10.90 0.22
C CYS A 220 0.15 9.85 -0.54
N SER A 221 1.47 9.87 -0.39
CA SER A 221 2.36 8.85 -0.96
C SER A 221 3.12 8.15 0.17
N ILE A 222 2.95 6.84 0.28
CA ILE A 222 3.64 6.02 1.25
C ILE A 222 4.74 5.27 0.50
N LEU A 223 5.98 5.47 0.93
CA LEU A 223 7.14 4.89 0.28
C LEU A 223 7.71 3.72 1.09
N PHE A 224 7.98 2.63 0.38
CA PHE A 224 8.72 1.48 0.85
C PHE A 224 10.03 1.36 0.06
N SER A 225 11.03 0.69 0.62
CA SER A 225 12.28 0.37 -0.08
C SER A 225 12.50 -1.13 -0.12
N ASN A 226 12.72 -1.70 -1.30
CA ASN A 226 13.04 -3.12 -1.46
C ASN A 226 14.30 -3.49 -0.69
N LYS A 227 15.34 -2.63 -0.70
CA LYS A 227 16.56 -2.84 0.09
C LYS A 227 16.22 -3.03 1.57
N ARG A 228 15.44 -2.11 2.15
CA ARG A 228 15.07 -2.18 3.56
C ARG A 228 14.15 -3.35 3.87
N LEU A 229 13.18 -3.62 3.02
CA LEU A 229 12.30 -4.78 3.16
C LEU A 229 13.08 -6.10 3.12
N ARG A 230 14.08 -6.22 2.23
CA ARG A 230 14.95 -7.39 2.13
C ARG A 230 15.83 -7.58 3.38
N GLU A 231 16.46 -6.49 3.87
CA GLU A 231 17.24 -6.52 5.10
C GLU A 231 16.40 -6.99 6.28
N VAL A 232 15.20 -6.44 6.43
CA VAL A 232 14.25 -6.82 7.47
C VAL A 232 13.78 -8.25 7.29
N ALA A 233 13.44 -8.68 6.08
CA ALA A 233 13.04 -10.05 5.79
C ALA A 233 14.14 -11.06 6.16
N HIS A 234 15.40 -10.73 5.88
CA HIS A 234 16.55 -11.56 6.24
C HIS A 234 16.74 -11.68 7.77
N MET A 235 16.53 -10.58 8.51
CA MET A 235 16.55 -10.65 9.99
C MET A 235 15.49 -11.60 10.56
N TYR A 236 14.39 -11.81 9.85
CA TYR A 236 13.27 -12.66 10.25
C TYR A 236 13.12 -13.92 9.40
N GLU A 237 14.14 -14.34 8.65
CA GLU A 237 14.09 -15.45 7.67
C GLU A 237 13.41 -16.72 8.24
N LYS A 238 13.87 -17.21 9.40
CA LYS A 238 13.28 -18.40 10.05
C LYS A 238 11.79 -18.28 10.37
N ARG A 239 11.30 -17.06 10.52
CA ARG A 239 9.89 -16.77 10.79
C ARG A 239 9.14 -16.61 9.48
N VAL A 240 9.73 -15.91 8.49
CA VAL A 240 9.20 -15.78 7.12
C VAL A 240 8.94 -17.14 6.49
N ASP A 241 9.88 -18.10 6.64
CA ASP A 241 9.76 -19.44 6.07
C ASP A 241 8.55 -20.22 6.59
N LYS A 242 8.14 -19.96 7.82
CA LYS A 242 6.99 -20.62 8.45
C LYS A 242 5.64 -19.97 8.14
N ILE A 243 5.65 -18.74 7.69
CA ILE A 243 4.42 -18.00 7.38
C ILE A 243 3.98 -18.35 5.96
N PRO A 244 2.78 -18.93 5.78
CA PRO A 244 2.22 -19.16 4.45
C PRO A 244 2.02 -17.84 3.72
N SER A 245 2.30 -17.81 2.42
CA SER A 245 2.07 -16.64 1.57
C SER A 245 1.46 -17.07 0.24
N ILE A 246 0.95 -16.09 -0.51
CA ILE A 246 0.47 -16.31 -1.87
C ILE A 246 1.52 -16.98 -2.76
N ILE A 247 2.80 -16.71 -2.51
CA ILE A 247 3.91 -17.27 -3.29
C ILE A 247 4.02 -18.79 -3.11
N ASP A 248 3.73 -19.30 -1.91
CA ASP A 248 3.82 -20.75 -1.62
C ASP A 248 2.74 -21.56 -2.36
N ASP A 249 1.65 -20.90 -2.73
CA ASP A 249 0.53 -21.51 -3.45
C ASP A 249 0.69 -21.43 -4.98
N LEU A 250 1.76 -20.77 -5.47
CA LEU A 250 2.04 -20.68 -6.90
C LEU A 250 2.57 -22.04 -7.45
N PRO A 251 2.27 -22.38 -8.71
CA PRO A 251 2.87 -23.54 -9.37
C PRO A 251 4.40 -23.44 -9.35
N LYS A 252 5.07 -24.58 -9.05
CA LYS A 252 6.54 -24.64 -8.88
C LYS A 252 7.35 -24.08 -10.05
N GLU A 253 6.84 -24.22 -11.26
CA GLU A 253 7.42 -23.66 -12.49
C GLU A 253 7.47 -22.12 -12.52
N HIS A 254 6.68 -21.46 -11.66
CA HIS A 254 6.58 -20.02 -11.55
C HIS A 254 7.18 -19.47 -10.24
N GLU A 255 7.67 -20.33 -9.34
CA GLU A 255 8.30 -19.91 -8.07
C GLU A 255 9.61 -19.14 -8.29
N VAL A 256 10.30 -19.37 -9.41
CA VAL A 256 11.58 -18.71 -9.71
C VAL A 256 11.37 -17.20 -9.86
N GLY A 257 12.04 -16.43 -9.02
CA GLY A 257 11.95 -14.97 -8.96
C GLY A 257 10.87 -14.40 -8.02
N TRP A 258 9.86 -15.20 -7.62
CA TRP A 258 8.90 -14.78 -6.61
C TRP A 258 9.34 -15.13 -5.19
N LYS A 259 10.06 -16.23 -5.03
CA LYS A 259 10.48 -16.75 -3.73
C LYS A 259 11.36 -15.76 -2.97
N ASP A 260 12.22 -15.03 -3.68
CA ASP A 260 13.10 -14.01 -3.11
C ASP A 260 12.32 -12.81 -2.56
N TYR A 261 11.09 -12.58 -3.07
CA TYR A 261 10.22 -11.50 -2.62
C TYR A 261 9.24 -11.89 -1.51
N LYS A 262 9.16 -13.19 -1.14
CA LYS A 262 8.19 -13.67 -0.13
C LYS A 262 8.23 -12.84 1.15
N GLY A 263 9.40 -12.75 1.78
CA GLY A 263 9.57 -12.02 3.03
C GLY A 263 9.25 -10.53 2.89
N MET A 264 9.70 -9.90 1.80
CA MET A 264 9.43 -8.51 1.53
C MET A 264 7.93 -8.25 1.35
N ASN A 265 7.23 -9.09 0.60
CA ASN A 265 5.79 -8.98 0.37
C ASN A 265 4.99 -9.18 1.66
N LEU A 266 5.35 -10.16 2.50
CA LEU A 266 4.70 -10.38 3.79
C LEU A 266 4.82 -9.15 4.71
N ILE A 267 6.00 -8.54 4.80
CA ILE A 267 6.25 -7.37 5.64
C ILE A 267 5.50 -6.15 5.10
N ALA A 268 5.61 -5.88 3.80
CA ALA A 268 4.91 -4.77 3.18
C ALA A 268 3.39 -4.95 3.26
N ALA A 269 2.87 -6.16 3.03
CA ALA A 269 1.44 -6.47 3.14
C ALA A 269 0.91 -6.29 4.57
N ASN A 270 1.70 -6.61 5.60
CA ASN A 270 1.32 -6.32 6.98
C ASN A 270 1.10 -4.82 7.20
N ALA A 271 2.02 -3.97 6.73
CA ALA A 271 1.86 -2.52 6.81
C ALA A 271 0.66 -2.01 5.99
N ILE A 272 0.47 -2.55 4.79
CA ILE A 272 -0.63 -2.16 3.90
C ILE A 272 -1.98 -2.61 4.47
N SER A 273 -2.07 -3.82 5.02
CA SER A 273 -3.32 -4.31 5.65
C SER A 273 -3.73 -3.41 6.82
N MET A 274 -2.77 -2.96 7.63
CA MET A 274 -3.00 -1.97 8.68
C MET A 274 -3.43 -0.61 8.12
N PHE A 275 -2.85 -0.19 7.00
CA PHE A 275 -3.25 1.05 6.34
C PHE A 275 -4.70 0.99 5.88
N ILE A 276 -5.11 -0.08 5.19
CA ILE A 276 -6.48 -0.24 4.72
C ILE A 276 -7.49 -0.52 5.85
N SER A 277 -7.09 -1.23 6.90
CA SER A 277 -7.95 -1.48 8.07
C SER A 277 -8.37 -0.20 8.79
N SER A 278 -7.60 0.87 8.66
CA SER A 278 -7.95 2.16 9.27
C SER A 278 -9.13 2.87 8.61
N PHE A 279 -9.56 2.43 7.43
CA PHE A 279 -10.75 2.97 6.75
C PHE A 279 -12.05 2.33 7.24
N ALA A 280 -11.96 1.45 8.23
CA ALA A 280 -13.12 0.81 8.82
C ALA A 280 -14.08 1.85 9.43
N ARG A 281 -15.38 1.58 9.31
CA ARG A 281 -16.47 2.49 9.73
C ARG A 281 -16.38 2.97 11.18
N GLU A 282 -15.72 2.21 12.03
CA GLU A 282 -15.64 2.47 13.46
C GLU A 282 -14.49 3.40 13.88
N THR A 283 -13.62 3.79 12.94
CA THR A 283 -12.38 4.53 13.26
C THR A 283 -12.54 6.05 13.28
N GLU A 284 -13.67 6.58 12.83
CA GLU A 284 -13.87 8.03 12.58
C GLU A 284 -12.83 8.65 11.62
N TRP A 285 -11.99 7.81 11.02
CA TRP A 285 -10.93 8.22 10.11
C TRP A 285 -11.16 7.63 8.72
N ASP A 286 -11.40 8.48 7.75
CA ASP A 286 -11.59 8.09 6.36
C ASP A 286 -10.41 8.54 5.46
N MET A 287 -10.48 8.21 4.19
CA MET A 287 -9.45 8.60 3.22
C MET A 287 -9.27 10.12 3.11
N SER A 288 -10.31 10.93 3.31
CA SER A 288 -10.23 12.40 3.22
C SER A 288 -9.35 13.00 4.31
N ASN A 289 -9.25 12.34 5.46
CA ASN A 289 -8.39 12.77 6.56
C ASN A 289 -6.90 12.72 6.19
N TYR A 290 -6.48 11.76 5.34
CA TYR A 290 -5.10 11.71 4.84
C TYR A 290 -4.76 12.93 3.99
N ARG A 291 -5.70 13.34 3.15
CA ARG A 291 -5.56 14.57 2.36
C ARG A 291 -5.37 15.77 3.27
N THR A 292 -6.20 15.91 4.29
CA THR A 292 -6.12 17.01 5.26
C THR A 292 -4.81 16.94 6.06
N TRP A 293 -4.41 15.74 6.51
CA TRP A 293 -3.20 15.55 7.28
C TRP A 293 -1.94 15.98 6.52
N LEU A 294 -1.81 15.62 5.24
CA LEU A 294 -0.65 15.96 4.40
C LEU A 294 -0.84 17.21 3.53
N ALA A 295 -2.02 17.84 3.52
CA ALA A 295 -2.32 18.96 2.63
C ALA A 295 -1.33 20.12 2.73
N THR A 296 -0.85 20.39 3.95
CA THR A 296 0.11 21.48 4.22
C THR A 296 1.56 21.02 4.29
N LYS A 297 1.80 19.71 4.10
CA LYS A 297 3.14 19.13 4.20
C LYS A 297 3.82 19.10 2.84
N ARG A 298 5.11 19.33 2.85
CA ARG A 298 5.97 19.26 1.67
C ARG A 298 7.24 18.51 2.04
N PRO A 299 7.59 17.42 1.37
CA PRO A 299 6.76 16.68 0.40
C PRO A 299 5.59 15.91 1.05
N LYS A 300 4.58 15.53 0.26
CA LYS A 300 3.41 14.74 0.72
C LYS A 300 3.74 13.24 0.83
N PHE A 301 4.93 12.92 1.27
CA PHE A 301 5.43 11.55 1.34
C PHE A 301 5.59 11.12 2.79
N ALA A 302 5.24 9.88 3.06
CA ALA A 302 5.40 9.27 4.36
C ALA A 302 6.07 7.90 4.23
N ILE A 303 6.78 7.51 5.27
CA ILE A 303 7.42 6.19 5.38
C ILE A 303 6.77 5.42 6.53
N PRO A 304 6.55 4.11 6.38
CA PRO A 304 5.94 3.32 7.43
C PRO A 304 6.97 2.78 8.43
N TRP A 305 6.61 2.83 9.70
CA TRP A 305 7.23 2.10 10.80
C TRP A 305 6.18 1.15 11.38
N VAL A 306 6.49 -0.11 11.51
CA VAL A 306 5.55 -1.16 11.91
C VAL A 306 6.00 -1.92 13.15
N ILE A 307 5.04 -2.30 14.00
CA ILE A 307 5.21 -3.03 15.25
C ILE A 307 4.03 -3.99 15.45
N PRO A 308 4.21 -5.31 15.47
CA PRO A 308 5.41 -6.04 15.06
C PRO A 308 5.62 -5.99 13.55
N VAL A 309 6.84 -6.27 13.09
CA VAL A 309 7.18 -6.36 11.66
C VAL A 309 6.38 -7.47 10.98
N LEU A 310 6.28 -8.61 11.64
CA LEU A 310 5.46 -9.75 11.22
C LEU A 310 4.56 -10.16 12.39
N PRO A 311 3.30 -10.47 12.13
CA PRO A 311 2.42 -11.09 13.12
C PRO A 311 2.99 -12.40 13.64
N ASP A 312 2.52 -12.87 14.79
CA ASP A 312 2.91 -14.16 15.34
C ASP A 312 2.50 -15.32 14.41
N GLU A 313 3.24 -16.44 14.47
CA GLU A 313 3.06 -17.57 13.53
C GLU A 313 1.63 -18.11 13.53
N ASP A 314 0.98 -18.15 14.68
CA ASP A 314 -0.42 -18.58 14.84
C ASP A 314 -1.43 -17.64 14.17
N GLN A 315 -1.08 -16.38 13.94
CA GLN A 315 -1.92 -15.39 13.27
C GLN A 315 -1.96 -15.53 11.73
N TRP A 316 -1.15 -16.42 11.17
CA TRP A 316 -1.14 -16.71 9.73
C TRP A 316 -1.85 -18.04 9.40
N ASN A 317 -2.30 -18.79 10.41
CA ASN A 317 -2.97 -20.04 10.23
C ASN A 317 -4.31 -20.04 10.99
N LEU A 318 -5.41 -20.13 10.25
CA LEU A 318 -6.76 -20.13 10.82
C LEU A 318 -6.99 -21.22 11.88
N ASN A 319 -6.31 -22.36 11.74
CA ASN A 319 -6.47 -23.48 12.68
C ASN A 319 -5.75 -23.25 14.02
N THR A 320 -4.82 -22.31 14.07
CA THR A 320 -4.02 -21.99 15.25
C THR A 320 -4.36 -20.65 15.87
N ILE A 321 -5.20 -19.84 15.20
CA ILE A 321 -5.63 -18.55 15.75
C ILE A 321 -6.38 -18.80 17.08
N THR A 322 -5.64 -18.67 18.17
CA THR A 322 -6.18 -18.70 19.52
C THR A 322 -6.43 -17.27 19.97
N GLY A 323 -7.70 -16.94 20.23
CA GLY A 323 -8.08 -15.59 20.67
C GLY A 323 -7.35 -15.11 21.93
N ASN A 324 -7.19 -13.81 22.05
CA ASN A 324 -6.94 -13.04 23.28
C ASN A 324 -5.52 -12.90 23.85
N LYS A 325 -4.49 -13.64 23.41
CA LYS A 325 -3.16 -13.48 24.05
C LYS A 325 -2.36 -12.24 23.56
N HIS A 326 -2.69 -11.70 22.39
CA HIS A 326 -1.85 -10.69 21.71
C HIS A 326 -2.59 -9.38 21.40
N ASN A 327 -3.74 -9.15 22.06
CA ASN A 327 -4.64 -8.03 21.72
C ASN A 327 -4.41 -6.78 22.58
N THR A 328 -3.36 -6.75 23.37
CA THR A 328 -3.10 -5.69 24.33
C THR A 328 -1.88 -4.84 23.96
N MET A 329 -1.81 -3.64 24.53
CA MET A 329 -0.66 -2.77 24.42
C MET A 329 0.61 -3.39 25.01
N ASP A 330 0.47 -4.26 26.02
CA ASP A 330 1.58 -5.00 26.59
C ASP A 330 2.29 -5.84 25.53
N SER A 331 1.55 -6.45 24.60
CA SER A 331 2.16 -7.20 23.49
C SER A 331 2.94 -6.30 22.53
N ILE A 332 2.48 -5.07 22.30
CA ILE A 332 3.20 -4.08 21.49
C ILE A 332 4.49 -3.65 22.19
N ILE A 333 4.41 -3.37 23.49
CA ILE A 333 5.59 -3.01 24.30
C ILE A 333 6.58 -4.17 24.35
N GLU A 334 6.11 -5.41 24.48
CA GLU A 334 6.93 -6.61 24.43
C GLU A 334 7.64 -6.76 23.08
N ASN A 335 6.93 -6.52 21.97
CA ASN A 335 7.51 -6.55 20.63
C ASN A 335 8.58 -5.47 20.44
N LEU A 336 8.36 -4.26 20.97
CA LEU A 336 9.38 -3.20 20.98
C LEU A 336 10.61 -3.60 21.79
N ASN A 337 10.42 -4.18 22.98
CA ASN A 337 11.52 -4.66 23.82
C ASN A 337 12.31 -5.78 23.14
N LYS A 338 11.65 -6.61 22.33
CA LYS A 338 12.26 -7.67 21.51
C LYS A 338 12.84 -7.16 20.20
N LYS A 339 12.79 -5.86 19.93
CA LYS A 339 13.20 -5.24 18.66
C LYS A 339 12.49 -5.86 17.43
N GLN A 340 11.20 -6.15 17.57
CA GLN A 340 10.35 -6.68 16.49
C GLN A 340 9.61 -5.56 15.75
N ASP A 341 10.30 -4.45 15.52
CA ASP A 341 9.79 -3.28 14.82
C ASP A 341 10.78 -2.83 13.75
N ALA A 342 10.29 -2.19 12.69
CA ALA A 342 11.15 -1.65 11.64
C ALA A 342 10.52 -0.46 10.91
N VAL A 343 11.36 0.50 10.55
CA VAL A 343 11.10 1.48 9.49
C VAL A 343 11.30 0.76 8.15
N LEU A 344 10.34 0.84 7.24
CA LEU A 344 10.32 0.10 5.98
C LEU A 344 10.82 0.93 4.77
N PHE A 345 11.69 1.87 5.02
CA PHE A 345 12.34 2.70 4.01
C PHE A 345 13.85 2.79 4.30
N ASP A 346 14.64 2.94 3.25
CA ASP A 346 16.12 2.96 3.31
C ASP A 346 16.64 4.33 3.78
N ILE A 347 16.35 4.66 5.03
CA ILE A 347 16.95 5.78 5.77
C ILE A 347 17.21 5.36 7.20
N ASP A 348 18.23 5.95 7.81
CA ASP A 348 18.53 5.75 9.22
C ASP A 348 17.50 6.49 10.11
N GLU A 349 17.17 5.90 11.25
CA GLU A 349 16.32 6.56 12.25
C GLU A 349 16.95 7.84 12.78
N THR A 350 18.29 7.91 12.81
CA THR A 350 19.05 9.09 13.17
C THR A 350 18.79 10.23 12.19
N ASP A 351 18.66 9.95 10.90
CA ASP A 351 18.32 10.95 9.89
C ASP A 351 16.90 11.48 10.12
N ILE A 352 15.94 10.60 10.41
CA ILE A 352 14.57 11.04 10.75
C ILE A 352 14.59 11.92 12.00
N ARG A 353 15.37 11.54 13.01
CA ARG A 353 15.50 12.29 14.27
C ARG A 353 16.14 13.66 14.06
N ASN A 354 17.16 13.76 13.22
CA ASN A 354 17.83 15.02 12.89
C ASN A 354 16.91 15.99 12.16
N HIS A 355 15.97 15.47 11.37
CA HIS A 355 14.95 16.23 10.66
C HIS A 355 13.59 16.29 11.40
N GLY A 356 13.51 15.84 12.66
CA GLY A 356 12.29 15.77 13.45
C GLY A 356 11.92 17.08 14.17
N GLY A 357 12.74 18.10 14.12
CA GLY A 357 12.54 19.36 14.86
C GLY A 357 11.34 20.20 14.37
N PRO A 358 10.94 21.22 15.15
CA PRO A 358 9.79 22.06 14.84
C PRO A 358 9.89 22.79 13.50
N LYS A 359 11.11 23.03 13.01
CA LYS A 359 11.38 23.68 11.72
C LYS A 359 11.20 22.75 10.50
N ASP A 360 11.22 21.43 10.73
CA ASP A 360 11.24 20.45 9.66
C ASP A 360 9.87 19.81 9.52
N SER A 361 8.89 20.30 9.13
CA SER A 361 7.54 19.78 8.80
C SER A 361 7.23 18.31 9.13
N CYS A 362 8.03 17.69 10.00
CA CYS A 362 7.90 16.28 10.37
C CYS A 362 6.65 16.05 11.22
N CYS A 363 5.85 15.04 10.87
CA CYS A 363 4.68 14.65 11.64
C CYS A 363 4.46 13.15 11.55
N ALA A 364 3.75 12.61 12.52
CA ALA A 364 3.43 11.19 12.58
C ALA A 364 1.92 10.95 12.65
N LEU A 365 1.45 9.98 11.87
CA LEU A 365 0.13 9.39 11.99
C LEU A 365 0.27 8.01 12.61
N VAL A 366 -0.17 7.89 13.84
CA VAL A 366 -0.04 6.68 14.66
C VAL A 366 -1.35 5.90 14.64
N LYS A 367 -1.34 4.76 14.00
CA LYS A 367 -2.48 3.86 13.92
C LYS A 367 -2.27 2.71 14.90
N VAL A 368 -3.11 2.60 15.87
CA VAL A 368 -3.07 1.56 16.89
C VAL A 368 -4.28 0.65 16.71
N LYS A 369 -4.03 -0.58 16.30
CA LYS A 369 -5.01 -1.65 16.26
C LYS A 369 -4.93 -2.40 17.59
N GLY A 370 -5.92 -2.27 18.44
CA GLY A 370 -5.93 -2.86 19.77
C GLY A 370 -6.67 -2.00 20.79
N GLU A 371 -6.83 -2.56 21.97
CA GLU A 371 -7.31 -1.82 23.11
C GLU A 371 -6.14 -1.10 23.79
N PHE A 372 -6.24 0.20 23.96
CA PHE A 372 -5.26 1.01 24.68
C PHE A 372 -5.92 2.21 25.38
N ASP A 373 -5.35 2.58 26.51
CA ASP A 373 -5.79 3.69 27.34
C ASP A 373 -4.92 4.96 27.13
N ILE A 374 -5.22 5.98 27.91
CA ILE A 374 -4.50 7.26 27.84
C ILE A 374 -3.04 7.10 28.29
N LYS A 375 -2.75 6.25 29.27
CA LYS A 375 -1.39 6.04 29.78
C LYS A 375 -0.52 5.35 28.74
N GLU A 376 -1.05 4.33 28.10
CA GLU A 376 -0.40 3.60 27.02
C GLU A 376 -0.15 4.49 25.79
N ARG A 377 -1.08 5.39 25.50
CA ARG A 377 -0.87 6.42 24.46
C ARG A 377 0.32 7.33 24.80
N GLU A 378 0.46 7.77 26.05
CA GLU A 378 1.59 8.61 26.46
C GLU A 378 2.91 7.84 26.41
N VAL A 379 2.91 6.54 26.66
CA VAL A 379 4.09 5.67 26.46
C VAL A 379 4.51 5.68 24.98
N LEU A 380 3.58 5.45 24.05
CA LEU A 380 3.87 5.48 22.61
C LEU A 380 4.37 6.86 22.17
N LYS A 381 3.76 7.94 22.61
CA LYS A 381 4.23 9.30 22.32
C LYS A 381 5.67 9.50 22.73
N ARG A 382 6.01 9.08 23.94
CA ARG A 382 7.38 9.19 24.46
C ARG A 382 8.35 8.40 23.58
N ILE A 383 8.03 7.16 23.21
CA ILE A 383 8.87 6.33 22.34
C ILE A 383 9.09 7.01 20.98
N ILE A 384 8.01 7.51 20.35
CA ILE A 384 8.09 8.19 19.05
C ILE A 384 8.95 9.46 19.15
N LYS A 385 8.76 10.23 20.23
CA LYS A 385 9.55 11.45 20.48
C LYS A 385 11.02 11.16 20.70
N GLU A 386 11.36 10.16 21.53
CA GLU A 386 12.73 9.74 21.77
C GLU A 386 13.42 9.23 20.51
N ARG A 387 12.67 8.52 19.67
CA ARG A 387 13.22 7.86 18.47
C ARG A 387 13.35 8.80 17.28
N PHE A 388 12.34 9.61 17.01
CA PHE A 388 12.25 10.42 15.79
C PHE A 388 12.21 11.92 16.04
N ASN A 389 12.29 12.37 17.30
CA ASN A 389 12.23 13.78 17.68
C ASN A 389 10.95 14.51 17.19
N ILE A 390 9.84 13.79 17.09
CA ILE A 390 8.54 14.34 16.69
C ILE A 390 7.81 14.88 17.92
N GLU A 391 7.36 16.12 17.87
CA GLU A 391 6.61 16.73 18.96
C GLU A 391 5.20 16.15 19.09
N ASP A 392 4.68 16.09 20.32
CA ASP A 392 3.35 15.57 20.65
C ASP A 392 2.23 16.24 19.84
N SER A 393 2.34 17.55 19.61
CA SER A 393 1.38 18.34 18.82
C SER A 393 1.34 17.97 17.34
N ARG A 394 2.32 17.20 16.86
CA ARG A 394 2.46 16.73 15.48
C ARG A 394 2.16 15.25 15.32
N MET A 395 1.69 14.60 16.36
CA MET A 395 1.27 13.20 16.36
C MET A 395 -0.25 13.11 16.34
N ILE A 396 -0.80 12.41 15.37
CA ILE A 396 -2.22 12.08 15.30
C ILE A 396 -2.38 10.61 15.62
N PHE A 397 -3.24 10.27 16.58
CA PHE A 397 -3.52 8.91 16.98
C PHE A 397 -4.87 8.46 16.46
N ILE A 398 -4.90 7.31 15.81
CA ILE A 398 -6.10 6.64 15.35
C ILE A 398 -6.19 5.30 16.05
N LYS A 399 -7.26 5.11 16.82
CA LYS A 399 -7.60 3.81 17.38
C LYS A 399 -8.35 3.00 16.33
N ILE A 400 -7.87 1.79 16.04
CA ILE A 400 -8.56 0.81 15.22
C ILE A 400 -9.07 -0.26 16.17
N PRO A 401 -10.40 -0.39 16.35
CA PRO A 401 -10.95 -1.43 17.19
C PRO A 401 -10.46 -2.81 16.75
N ILE A 402 -10.25 -3.71 17.68
CA ILE A 402 -9.77 -5.07 17.42
C ILE A 402 -10.94 -6.07 17.42
N LEU A 403 -10.91 -7.05 16.56
CA LEU A 403 -11.78 -8.23 16.60
C LEU A 403 -11.10 -9.33 17.43
N ASP A 404 -11.89 -10.29 17.92
CA ASP A 404 -11.43 -11.29 18.89
C ASP A 404 -10.23 -12.13 18.45
N LYS A 405 -10.03 -12.28 17.12
CA LYS A 405 -8.93 -13.08 16.54
C LYS A 405 -7.77 -12.24 15.99
N GLU A 406 -7.88 -10.92 16.06
CA GLU A 406 -6.86 -10.03 15.53
C GLU A 406 -5.71 -9.82 16.53
N GLN A 407 -4.51 -9.62 16.04
CA GLN A 407 -3.36 -9.23 16.84
C GLN A 407 -3.26 -7.70 16.95
N ALA A 408 -2.86 -7.23 18.13
CA ALA A 408 -2.51 -5.83 18.32
C ALA A 408 -1.31 -5.44 17.42
N ASN A 409 -1.42 -4.28 16.79
CA ASN A 409 -0.41 -3.80 15.87
C ASN A 409 -0.37 -2.26 15.89
N VAL A 410 0.82 -1.69 15.72
CA VAL A 410 0.99 -0.25 15.53
C VAL A 410 1.67 -0.01 14.20
N THR A 411 1.05 0.82 13.38
CA THR A 411 1.69 1.35 12.17
C THR A 411 1.76 2.86 12.29
N ILE A 412 2.95 3.39 12.14
CA ILE A 412 3.23 4.82 12.20
C ILE A 412 3.67 5.27 10.83
N LEU A 413 2.94 6.22 10.25
CA LEU A 413 3.34 6.88 9.02
C LEU A 413 4.08 8.16 9.40
N VAL A 414 5.37 8.21 9.10
CA VAL A 414 6.23 9.36 9.39
C VAL A 414 6.43 10.17 8.12
N ASN A 415 5.93 11.41 8.10
CA ASN A 415 6.30 12.40 7.10
C ASN A 415 7.57 13.10 7.55
N SER A 416 8.65 13.01 6.79
CA SER A 416 9.95 13.57 7.14
C SER A 416 10.72 14.05 5.91
N LYS A 417 11.46 15.14 6.06
CA LYS A 417 12.43 15.63 5.07
C LYS A 417 13.62 14.67 4.89
N ALA A 418 13.85 13.75 5.81
CA ALA A 418 14.88 12.72 5.69
C ALA A 418 14.75 11.85 4.43
N ILE A 419 13.58 11.84 3.78
CA ILE A 419 13.38 11.18 2.48
C ILE A 419 14.17 11.90 1.36
N GLY A 420 14.40 13.22 1.51
CA GLY A 420 14.98 14.07 0.47
C GLY A 420 16.31 13.59 -0.07
N PRO A 421 17.35 13.35 0.75
CA PRO A 421 18.66 12.91 0.25
C PRO A 421 18.57 11.68 -0.64
N LYS A 422 17.79 10.67 -0.26
CA LYS A 422 17.62 9.45 -1.06
C LYS A 422 16.97 9.72 -2.41
N VAL A 423 15.96 10.60 -2.45
CA VAL A 423 15.30 10.99 -3.71
C VAL A 423 16.24 11.80 -4.59
N LEU A 424 17.04 12.69 -4.00
CA LEU A 424 18.01 13.50 -4.75
C LEU A 424 19.14 12.66 -5.35
N ASP A 425 19.58 11.59 -4.67
CA ASP A 425 20.52 10.63 -5.24
C ASP A 425 19.92 9.92 -6.46
N ILE A 426 18.68 9.44 -6.36
CA ILE A 426 17.97 8.83 -7.50
C ILE A 426 17.79 9.85 -8.64
N ALA A 427 17.50 11.11 -8.34
CA ALA A 427 17.37 12.15 -9.34
C ALA A 427 18.69 12.37 -10.12
N ARG A 428 19.82 12.32 -9.42
CA ARG A 428 21.16 12.40 -10.03
C ARG A 428 21.46 11.18 -10.92
N GLU A 429 21.17 9.98 -10.43
CA GLU A 429 21.30 8.74 -11.23
C GLU A 429 20.43 8.79 -12.50
N ALA A 430 19.22 9.34 -12.41
CA ALA A 430 18.33 9.51 -13.55
C ALA A 430 18.88 10.52 -14.58
N GLU A 431 19.48 11.63 -14.12
CA GLU A 431 20.10 12.63 -14.98
C GLU A 431 21.32 12.03 -15.72
N GLU A 432 22.16 11.28 -15.02
CA GLU A 432 23.31 10.60 -15.59
C GLU A 432 22.90 9.55 -16.64
N ALA A 433 21.84 8.77 -16.36
CA ALA A 433 21.35 7.73 -17.27
C ALA A 433 20.59 8.29 -18.49
N TRP A 434 20.07 9.53 -18.43
CA TRP A 434 19.17 10.04 -19.46
C TRP A 434 19.77 10.01 -20.87
N ASP A 435 21.02 10.40 -21.04
CA ASP A 435 21.65 10.47 -22.36
C ASP A 435 21.76 9.10 -23.06
N ASP A 436 21.84 8.02 -22.29
CA ASP A 436 21.91 6.65 -22.82
C ASP A 436 20.53 6.11 -23.23
N TYR A 437 19.46 6.60 -22.59
CA TYR A 437 18.10 6.07 -22.78
C TYR A 437 17.13 7.02 -23.48
N LYS A 438 17.48 8.29 -23.71
CA LYS A 438 16.58 9.32 -24.28
C LYS A 438 15.91 8.92 -25.59
N ASP A 439 16.62 8.23 -26.48
CA ASP A 439 16.09 7.79 -27.76
C ASP A 439 15.04 6.68 -27.60
N GLU A 440 15.24 5.80 -26.61
CA GLU A 440 14.28 4.74 -26.30
C GLU A 440 12.98 5.32 -25.74
N TYR A 441 13.08 6.24 -24.79
CA TYR A 441 11.93 6.95 -24.21
C TYR A 441 11.26 7.88 -25.24
N GLY A 442 12.05 8.53 -26.09
CA GLY A 442 11.57 9.42 -27.16
C GLY A 442 10.69 8.72 -28.19
N ARG A 443 10.96 7.45 -28.52
CA ARG A 443 10.08 6.64 -29.40
C ARG A 443 8.64 6.53 -28.88
N TRP A 444 8.45 6.67 -27.58
CA TRP A 444 7.15 6.61 -26.91
C TRP A 444 6.62 7.98 -26.48
N GLY A 445 7.28 9.06 -26.91
CA GLY A 445 6.80 10.42 -26.78
C GLY A 445 7.23 11.14 -25.50
N LEU A 446 8.21 10.63 -24.73
CA LEU A 446 8.82 11.38 -23.64
C LEU A 446 10.00 12.20 -24.20
N THR A 447 9.84 13.50 -24.23
CA THR A 447 10.90 14.40 -24.72
C THR A 447 11.95 14.70 -23.64
N THR A 448 13.12 15.18 -24.07
CA THR A 448 14.16 15.65 -23.13
C THR A 448 13.67 16.82 -22.28
N GLU A 449 12.86 17.69 -22.85
CA GLU A 449 12.26 18.83 -22.14
C GLU A 449 11.29 18.37 -21.05
N ASP A 450 10.41 17.38 -21.35
CA ASP A 450 9.49 16.81 -20.39
C ASP A 450 10.24 16.13 -19.24
N PHE A 451 11.27 15.33 -19.54
CA PHE A 451 12.08 14.69 -18.51
C PHE A 451 12.80 15.71 -17.62
N LYS A 452 13.45 16.73 -18.20
CA LYS A 452 14.12 17.78 -17.45
C LYS A 452 13.18 18.58 -16.58
N GLN A 453 11.97 18.85 -17.06
CA GLN A 453 10.94 19.52 -16.23
C GLN A 453 10.53 18.64 -15.04
N SER A 454 10.28 17.37 -15.26
CA SER A 454 9.95 16.40 -14.19
C SER A 454 11.07 16.29 -13.17
N LEU A 455 12.33 16.22 -13.64
CA LEU A 455 13.51 16.19 -12.78
C LEU A 455 13.61 17.45 -11.91
N MET A 456 13.44 18.63 -12.51
CA MET A 456 13.46 19.90 -11.77
C MET A 456 12.34 19.97 -10.72
N ASP A 457 11.13 19.54 -11.06
CA ASP A 457 9.98 19.53 -10.14
C ASP A 457 10.27 18.62 -8.93
N VAL A 458 10.85 17.44 -9.16
CA VAL A 458 11.24 16.49 -8.10
C VAL A 458 12.37 17.08 -7.23
N VAL A 459 13.45 17.56 -7.85
CA VAL A 459 14.57 18.19 -7.12
C VAL A 459 14.09 19.35 -6.29
N HIS A 460 13.31 20.26 -6.84
CA HIS A 460 12.76 21.40 -6.11
C HIS A 460 11.93 20.97 -4.89
N GLN A 461 11.06 19.96 -5.06
CA GLN A 461 10.18 19.49 -3.99
C GLN A 461 10.94 18.85 -2.83
N PHE A 462 12.05 18.17 -3.08
CA PHE A 462 12.80 17.43 -2.07
C PHE A 462 14.05 18.17 -1.55
N SER A 463 14.43 19.29 -2.17
CA SER A 463 15.52 20.18 -1.69
C SER A 463 15.04 21.20 -0.65
N GLN A 464 13.72 21.39 -0.47
CA GLN A 464 13.10 22.29 0.51
C GLN A 464 12.95 21.61 1.87
#